data_864092004cebb0e3cf0622524cb502ef
#
_entry.id   864092004cebb0e3cf0622524cb502ef
#
_cell.length_a   1.000
_cell.length_b   1.000
_cell.length_c   1.000
_cell.angle_alpha   90.00
_cell.angle_beta   90.00
_cell.angle_gamma   90.00
#
_symmetry.space_group_name_H-M   'P 1'
#
loop_
_entity.id
_entity.type
_entity.pdbx_description
1 polymer ?
#
loop_
_entity_poly.entity_id
_entity_poly.type
_entity_poly.pdbx_seq_one_letter_code
_entity_poly.pdbx_strand_id
1 'polypeptide(L)'
;MVRTATALLLHLFTAEVGSEMVDVRDRGTVDLKTFECRDINRSSLIQRVYYDKAQSHLIINIKGVYDQYCELPALTFDRLMGAPSMGQFFNQNIRGPGPDGPYKCRTRRNSNYQ
;
A
#
# COMPACT_ATOMS: atom_id res chain seq x y z
N MET A 1 -28.96 -12.28 30.82
CA MET A 1 -28.58 -12.01 30.44
C MET A 1 -28.09 -11.88 29.81
N VAL A 2 -28.05 -11.95 29.72
CA VAL A 2 -27.47 -11.69 28.91
C VAL A 2 -27.00 -11.22 28.41
N ARG A 3 -26.91 -11.14 28.21
CA ARG A 3 -26.39 -10.65 27.52
C ARG A 3 -25.66 -10.24 27.11
N THR A 4 -25.57 -10.27 27.19
CA THR A 4 -24.86 -9.72 26.65
C THR A 4 -24.15 -9.74 26.20
N ALA A 5 -24.04 -10.09 26.07
CA ALA A 5 -23.28 -10.03 25.42
C ALA A 5 -23.04 -9.93 24.66
N THR A 6 -23.32 -10.00 24.32
CA THR A 6 -23.10 -9.77 23.41
C THR A 6 -22.75 -9.00 22.97
N ALA A 7 -22.83 -8.75 22.89
CA ALA A 7 -22.44 -7.83 22.32
C ALA A 7 -21.44 -7.48 22.16
N LEU A 8 -21.08 -7.91 22.29
CA LEU A 8 -20.20 -7.56 21.98
C LEU A 8 -19.62 -7.80 21.23
N LEU A 9 -19.66 -8.20 20.82
CA LEU A 9 -19.14 -8.30 19.99
C LEU A 9 -19.17 -7.79 19.13
N LEU A 10 -19.30 -7.66 18.86
CA LEU A 10 -19.22 -7.04 17.95
C LEU A 10 -18.69 -6.07 17.86
N HIS A 11 -18.33 -5.80 18.06
CA HIS A 11 -17.68 -4.84 17.87
C HIS A 11 -16.58 -4.92 17.68
N LEU A 12 -16.38 -5.54 17.52
CA LEU A 12 -15.43 -5.56 17.30
C LEU A 12 -14.99 -5.54 16.28
N PHE A 13 -14.93 -5.60 15.66
CA PHE A 13 -14.48 -5.39 14.63
C PHE A 13 -14.72 -4.53 13.98
N THR A 14 -14.90 -4.51 13.80
CA THR A 14 -15.38 -3.65 13.11
C THR A 14 -14.75 -2.46 13.06
N ALA A 15 -14.63 -1.96 13.87
CA ALA A 15 -14.21 -0.77 13.84
C ALA A 15 -12.96 -0.48 13.33
N GLU A 16 -12.20 -1.22 13.45
CA GLU A 16 -10.98 -0.99 13.04
C GLU A 16 -10.80 -0.95 11.69
N VAL A 17 -11.77 -1.29 11.04
CA VAL A 17 -11.67 -1.28 9.69
C VAL A 17 -11.39 0.03 9.16
N GLY A 18 -10.57 0.14 8.24
CA GLY A 18 -10.39 1.37 7.50
C GLY A 18 -9.84 2.52 8.23
N SER A 19 -9.24 2.29 9.31
CA SER A 19 -8.66 3.39 9.99
C SER A 19 -7.19 3.42 9.98
N GLU A 20 -6.52 2.61 9.23
CA GLU A 20 -5.07 2.61 9.23
C GLU A 20 -4.53 3.82 8.50
N MET A 21 -3.56 4.47 9.11
CA MET A 21 -2.89 5.60 8.52
C MET A 21 -1.40 5.31 8.54
N VAL A 22 -0.69 5.66 7.49
CA VAL A 22 0.75 5.49 7.46
C VAL A 22 1.40 6.77 6.98
N ASP A 23 2.64 6.95 7.37
CA ASP A 23 3.40 8.13 7.00
C ASP A 23 4.24 7.80 5.79
N VAL A 24 3.89 8.31 4.65
CA VAL A 24 4.52 7.99 3.39
C VAL A 24 5.62 9.01 3.10
N ARG A 25 6.80 8.51 2.75
CA ARG A 25 7.95 9.35 2.52
C ARG A 25 7.63 10.37 1.43
N ASP A 26 7.99 11.60 1.69
CA ASP A 26 7.79 12.72 0.78
C ASP A 26 6.34 13.06 0.51
N ARG A 27 5.44 12.51 1.32
CA ARG A 27 4.05 12.86 1.14
C ARG A 27 3.34 13.19 2.46
N GLY A 28 3.64 12.45 3.53
CA GLY A 28 2.98 12.64 4.81
C GLY A 28 1.97 11.54 5.06
N THR A 29 1.05 11.78 5.94
CA THR A 29 0.11 10.78 6.41
C THR A 29 -0.93 10.46 5.34
N VAL A 30 -1.14 9.18 5.09
CA VAL A 30 -2.11 8.72 4.11
C VAL A 30 -3.08 7.77 4.79
N ASP A 31 -4.37 7.97 4.54
CA ASP A 31 -5.41 7.10 5.03
C ASP A 31 -5.55 5.93 4.06
N LEU A 32 -5.41 4.72 4.57
CA LEU A 32 -5.41 3.53 3.74
C LEU A 32 -6.78 2.90 3.60
N LYS A 33 -7.84 3.64 3.91
CA LYS A 33 -9.17 3.10 3.90
C LYS A 33 -9.57 2.44 2.58
N THR A 34 -9.16 2.98 1.46
CA THR A 34 -9.54 2.43 0.16
C THR A 34 -8.53 1.45 -0.40
N PHE A 35 -7.46 1.18 0.33
CA PHE A 35 -6.40 0.31 -0.15
C PHE A 35 -6.60 -1.12 0.33
N GLU A 36 -6.23 -2.05 -0.54
CA GLU A 36 -6.20 -3.44 -0.16
C GLU A 36 -4.81 -3.72 0.41
N CYS A 37 -4.74 -4.26 1.62
CA CYS A 37 -3.47 -4.48 2.30
C CYS A 37 -3.08 -5.94 2.27
N ARG A 38 -1.80 -6.20 2.00
CA ARG A 38 -1.27 -7.55 2.04
C ARG A 38 0.02 -7.56 2.84
N ASP A 39 0.09 -8.41 3.85
CA ASP A 39 1.33 -8.61 4.59
C ASP A 39 2.21 -9.54 3.79
N ILE A 40 3.49 -9.23 3.72
CA ILE A 40 4.45 -10.01 2.96
C ILE A 40 5.44 -10.64 3.91
N ASN A 41 5.55 -11.95 3.88
CA ASN A 41 6.54 -12.60 4.73
C ASN A 41 7.52 -13.45 3.96
N ARG A 42 7.52 -13.37 2.64
CA ARG A 42 8.45 -14.10 1.80
C ARG A 42 9.51 -13.22 1.15
N SER A 43 9.62 -12.00 1.55
CA SER A 43 10.61 -11.09 0.99
C SER A 43 11.41 -10.48 2.13
N SER A 44 12.71 -10.37 1.96
CA SER A 44 13.52 -9.69 2.97
C SER A 44 13.47 -8.19 2.81
N LEU A 45 12.98 -7.71 1.69
CA LEU A 45 12.94 -6.29 1.41
C LEU A 45 11.56 -5.69 1.66
N ILE A 46 10.52 -6.36 1.21
CA ILE A 46 9.17 -5.83 1.25
C ILE A 46 8.41 -6.45 2.40
N GLN A 47 7.82 -5.63 3.24
CA GLN A 47 7.12 -6.11 4.41
C GLN A 47 5.61 -6.03 4.28
N ARG A 48 5.10 -5.01 3.61
CA ARG A 48 3.66 -4.87 3.39
C ARG A 48 3.43 -4.10 2.12
N VAL A 49 2.32 -4.39 1.45
CA VAL A 49 1.92 -3.65 0.27
C VAL A 49 0.47 -3.24 0.41
N TYR A 50 0.14 -2.09 -0.12
CA TYR A 50 -1.21 -1.55 -0.11
C TYR A 50 -1.50 -1.06 -1.51
N TYR A 51 -2.57 -1.56 -2.11
CA TYR A 51 -2.88 -1.17 -3.48
C TYR A 51 -4.32 -0.69 -3.58
N ASP A 52 -4.49 0.47 -4.18
CA ASP A 52 -5.80 1.03 -4.46
C ASP A 52 -6.04 0.88 -5.95
N LYS A 53 -6.86 -0.09 -6.32
CA LYS A 53 -7.06 -0.41 -7.72
C LYS A 53 -7.76 0.73 -8.46
N ALA A 54 -8.67 1.41 -7.82
CA ALA A 54 -9.39 2.49 -8.46
C ALA A 54 -8.48 3.65 -8.83
N GLN A 55 -7.45 3.88 -8.04
CA GLN A 55 -6.53 4.96 -8.31
C GLN A 55 -5.20 4.51 -8.89
N SER A 56 -5.01 3.22 -9.05
CA SER A 56 -3.74 2.66 -9.51
C SER A 56 -2.56 3.13 -8.64
N HIS A 57 -2.79 3.15 -7.36
CA HIS A 57 -1.83 3.71 -6.41
C HIS A 57 -1.29 2.61 -5.51
N LEU A 58 0.01 2.48 -5.46
CA LEU A 58 0.68 1.50 -4.62
C LEU A 58 1.41 2.19 -3.49
N ILE A 59 1.23 1.70 -2.28
CA ILE A 59 2.08 2.09 -1.16
C ILE A 59 2.76 0.82 -0.68
N ILE A 60 4.05 0.89 -0.43
CA ILE A 60 4.82 -0.28 -0.14
C ILE A 60 5.77 0.00 1.03
N ASN A 61 5.83 -0.94 1.96
CA ASN A 61 6.72 -0.83 3.11
C ASN A 61 8.00 -1.56 2.81
N ILE A 62 9.09 -0.82 2.69
CA ILE A 62 10.41 -1.34 2.42
C ILE A 62 11.23 -1.15 3.69
N LYS A 63 11.38 -2.23 4.44
CA LYS A 63 12.18 -2.19 5.66
C LYS A 63 11.76 -1.07 6.61
N GLY A 64 10.48 -0.88 6.73
CA GLY A 64 9.95 0.11 7.66
C GLY A 64 9.66 1.46 7.08
N VAL A 65 10.04 1.71 5.83
CA VAL A 65 9.79 2.99 5.20
C VAL A 65 8.69 2.82 4.18
N TYR A 66 7.71 3.70 4.19
CA TYR A 66 6.60 3.63 3.27
C TYR A 66 6.85 4.56 2.10
N ASP A 67 6.87 3.99 0.90
CA ASP A 67 7.02 4.74 -0.33
C ASP A 67 5.77 4.56 -1.17
N GLN A 68 5.52 5.47 -2.09
CA GLN A 68 4.35 5.38 -2.95
C GLN A 68 4.73 5.41 -4.42
N TYR A 69 3.90 4.76 -5.23
CA TYR A 69 4.06 4.72 -6.67
C TYR A 69 2.69 4.95 -7.30
N CYS A 70 2.63 5.81 -8.29
CA CYS A 70 1.40 6.27 -8.89
C CYS A 70 1.23 5.73 -10.30
N GLU A 71 -0.03 5.60 -10.70
CA GLU A 71 -0.34 5.10 -12.06
C GLU A 71 0.25 3.73 -12.32
N LEU A 72 0.26 2.90 -11.31
CA LEU A 72 0.78 1.55 -11.44
C LEU A 72 -0.36 0.62 -11.80
N PRO A 73 -0.33 0.00 -12.98
CA PRO A 73 -1.46 -0.80 -13.44
C PRO A 73 -1.68 -2.04 -12.58
N ALA A 74 -2.92 -2.47 -12.51
CA ALA A 74 -3.25 -3.66 -11.74
C ALA A 74 -2.45 -4.87 -12.20
N LEU A 75 -2.20 -4.98 -13.49
CA LEU A 75 -1.41 -6.09 -14.00
C LEU A 75 0.01 -6.08 -13.44
N THR A 76 0.60 -4.91 -13.32
CA THR A 76 1.95 -4.79 -12.76
C THR A 76 1.92 -5.16 -11.28
N PHE A 77 0.88 -4.76 -10.58
CA PHE A 77 0.73 -5.14 -9.18
C PHE A 77 0.59 -6.67 -9.07
N ASP A 78 -0.20 -7.28 -9.94
CA ASP A 78 -0.37 -8.73 -9.91
C ASP A 78 0.95 -9.44 -10.19
N ARG A 79 1.75 -8.89 -11.09
CA ARG A 79 3.05 -9.48 -11.39
C ARG A 79 4.01 -9.35 -10.22
N LEU A 80 3.94 -8.26 -9.50
CA LEU A 80 4.74 -8.10 -8.29
C LEU A 80 4.35 -9.16 -7.28
N MET A 81 3.04 -9.34 -7.07
CA MET A 81 2.58 -10.29 -6.08
C MET A 81 2.90 -11.73 -6.45
N GLY A 82 2.99 -12.02 -7.73
CA GLY A 82 3.30 -13.37 -8.19
C GLY A 82 4.76 -13.63 -8.50
N ALA A 83 5.62 -12.64 -8.36
CA ALA A 83 7.01 -12.79 -8.75
C ALA A 83 7.74 -13.77 -7.85
N PRO A 84 8.63 -14.58 -8.39
CA PRO A 84 9.44 -15.48 -7.56
C PRO A 84 10.28 -14.72 -6.53
N SER A 85 10.77 -13.56 -6.92
CA SER A 85 11.45 -12.67 -6.00
C SER A 85 10.78 -11.33 -6.10
N MET A 86 9.98 -10.96 -5.09
CA MET A 86 9.29 -9.70 -5.10
C MET A 86 10.26 -8.53 -5.06
N GLY A 87 11.33 -8.66 -4.29
CA GLY A 87 12.31 -7.59 -4.19
C GLY A 87 12.99 -7.30 -5.50
N GLN A 88 13.34 -8.36 -6.23
CA GLN A 88 13.96 -8.18 -7.52
C GLN A 88 12.99 -7.57 -8.51
N PHE A 89 11.77 -8.06 -8.54
CA PHE A 89 10.77 -7.52 -9.46
C PHE A 89 10.55 -6.04 -9.16
N PHE A 90 10.41 -5.70 -7.89
CA PHE A 90 10.19 -4.32 -7.49
C PHE A 90 11.35 -3.42 -7.94
N ASN A 91 12.56 -3.85 -7.69
CA ASN A 91 13.72 -3.03 -8.05
C ASN A 91 13.85 -2.86 -9.56
N GLN A 92 13.55 -3.89 -10.32
CA GLN A 92 13.75 -3.84 -11.76
C GLN A 92 12.59 -3.19 -12.50
N ASN A 93 11.37 -3.35 -12.00
CA ASN A 93 10.21 -2.96 -12.77
C ASN A 93 9.38 -1.82 -12.19
N ILE A 94 9.48 -1.58 -10.91
CA ILE A 94 8.67 -0.54 -10.28
C ILE A 94 9.52 0.64 -9.85
N ARG A 95 10.55 0.36 -9.04
CA ARG A 95 11.41 1.45 -8.62
C ARG A 95 12.23 1.97 -9.78
N GLY A 96 12.63 1.05 -10.64
CA GLY A 96 13.36 1.45 -11.82
C GLY A 96 14.78 1.81 -11.54
N PRO A 97 15.53 2.03 -12.57
CA PRO A 97 16.95 2.27 -12.42
C PRO A 97 17.29 3.68 -12.01
N GLY A 98 16.48 4.55 -11.86
CA GLY A 98 16.85 5.90 -11.49
C GLY A 98 15.90 6.46 -10.48
N PRO A 99 16.16 7.67 -10.04
CA PRO A 99 15.31 8.28 -9.05
C PRO A 99 13.92 8.58 -9.55
N ASP A 100 13.79 8.63 -10.87
CA ASP A 100 12.52 8.94 -11.44
C ASP A 100 11.87 7.76 -12.12
N GLY A 101 11.89 6.64 -11.54
CA GLY A 101 11.32 5.45 -12.12
C GLY A 101 9.93 5.68 -12.72
N PRO A 102 9.43 4.71 -13.47
CA PRO A 102 8.24 4.92 -14.30
C PRO A 102 6.98 5.25 -13.53
N TYR A 103 6.93 4.89 -12.27
CA TYR A 103 5.71 5.09 -11.50
C TYR A 103 5.88 6.10 -10.39
N LYS A 104 6.89 6.95 -10.47
CA LYS A 104 7.10 7.91 -9.45
C LYS A 104 5.92 8.88 -9.38
N CYS A 105 5.42 9.14 -8.20
CA CYS A 105 4.34 10.09 -8.03
C CYS A 105 4.86 11.50 -8.21
N ARG A 106 4.13 12.32 -8.95
CA ARG A 106 4.55 13.69 -9.16
C ARG A 106 3.71 14.54 -8.29
N THR A 107 4.21 14.83 -7.14
CA THR A 107 3.49 15.52 -6.16
C THR A 107 2.91 16.77 -6.62
N ARG A 108 3.62 17.49 -7.40
CA ARG A 108 3.14 18.72 -7.79
C ARG A 108 1.89 18.60 -8.54
N ARG A 109 1.85 17.66 -9.40
CA ARG A 109 0.73 17.49 -10.15
C ARG A 109 -0.40 17.08 -9.29
N ASN A 110 -0.15 16.28 -8.33
CA ASN A 110 -1.16 15.87 -7.45
C ASN A 110 -1.75 17.00 -6.72
N SER A 111 -1.00 17.96 -6.39
CA SER A 111 -1.54 19.04 -5.68
C SER A 111 -2.40 19.87 -6.56
N ASN A 112 -2.20 19.84 -7.79
CA ASN A 112 -2.98 20.60 -8.67
C ASN A 112 -4.35 20.16 -8.79
N TYR A 113 -4.68 19.01 -8.44
CA TYR A 113 -5.95 18.65 -8.56
C TYR A 113 -6.70 18.96 -7.42
N GLN A 114 -6.13 19.50 -6.49
CA GLN A 114 -6.88 19.85 -5.42
C GLN A 114 -7.20 21.10 -5.30
#